data_18ce29255fea71e1c2e0dd0c8b641c82
#
_entry.id   18ce29255fea71e1c2e0dd0c8b641c82
#
_cell.length_a   1.000
_cell.length_b   1.000
_cell.length_c   1.000
_cell.angle_alpha   90.00
_cell.angle_beta   90.00
_cell.angle_gamma   90.00
#
_symmetry.space_group_name_H-M   'P 1'
#
loop_
_entity.id
_entity.type
_entity.pdbx_description
1 polymer ?
#
loop_
_entity_poly.entity_id
_entity_poly.type
_entity_poly.pdbx_seq_one_letter_code
_entity_poly.pdbx_strand_id
1 'polypeptide(L)'
;MVKKISRNGSSGKRESILRAATRVFARNGYFNSKVADIARAADVADGTVYLYFKSKEEILHSIFDQNMAEAITSGRKLIKALSDPREKLRRIARLHLERLGADRDLAVVFQVELRGSTKFMEEFSAAGFAEYLDLLCKIFEEGQRSRVFRKDLNAKVVSKILFGALDEMATNWIISHRNYKLEPMADVVMEVFLNGVSAE
;
A
#
# COMPACT_ATOMS: atom_id res chain seq x y z
N MET A 1 -13.51 40.46 -3.84
CA MET A 1 -12.07 40.15 -3.82
C MET A 1 -11.91 38.67 -3.47
N VAL A 2 -11.77 37.77 -4.45
CA VAL A 2 -11.60 36.35 -4.24
C VAL A 2 -10.11 36.09 -3.99
N LYS A 3 -9.75 35.70 -2.76
CA LYS A 3 -8.38 35.37 -2.37
C LYS A 3 -7.92 34.13 -3.17
N LYS A 4 -7.00 34.30 -4.10
CA LYS A 4 -6.31 33.26 -4.83
C LYS A 4 -5.53 32.41 -3.82
N ILE A 5 -6.08 31.23 -3.43
CA ILE A 5 -5.37 30.25 -2.60
C ILE A 5 -4.22 29.74 -3.46
N SER A 6 -2.99 29.94 -3.02
CA SER A 6 -1.80 29.48 -3.72
C SER A 6 -1.81 27.95 -3.81
N ARG A 7 -1.60 27.38 -5.01
CA ARG A 7 -1.61 25.93 -5.28
C ARG A 7 -0.69 25.13 -4.34
N ASN A 8 0.41 25.69 -3.87
CA ASN A 8 1.35 25.03 -2.94
C ASN A 8 0.78 24.91 -1.50
N GLY A 9 0.00 25.88 -1.03
CA GLY A 9 -0.61 25.81 0.31
C GLY A 9 -1.79 24.83 0.38
N SER A 10 -2.46 24.58 -0.75
CA SER A 10 -3.59 23.67 -0.86
C SER A 10 -3.14 22.20 -0.84
N SER A 11 -2.06 21.83 -1.55
CA SER A 11 -1.49 20.48 -1.55
C SER A 11 -1.00 20.09 -0.16
N GLY A 12 -0.26 20.95 0.52
CA GLY A 12 0.27 20.67 1.86
C GLY A 12 -0.82 20.46 2.93
N LYS A 13 -1.95 21.20 2.83
CA LYS A 13 -3.08 20.99 3.75
C LYS A 13 -3.81 19.67 3.50
N ARG A 14 -4.04 19.32 2.23
CA ARG A 14 -4.65 18.04 1.88
C ARG A 14 -3.81 16.86 2.43
N GLU A 15 -2.50 16.89 2.26
CA GLU A 15 -1.59 15.87 2.80
C GLU A 15 -1.58 15.85 4.33
N SER A 16 -1.63 17.01 4.99
CA SER A 16 -1.72 17.09 6.46
C SER A 16 -2.99 16.43 6.98
N ILE A 17 -4.13 16.64 6.32
CA ILE A 17 -5.41 16.00 6.66
C ILE A 17 -5.32 14.48 6.47
N LEU A 18 -4.75 13.99 5.36
CA LEU A 18 -4.59 12.55 5.14
C LEU A 18 -3.69 11.89 6.19
N ARG A 19 -2.55 12.50 6.54
CA ARG A 19 -1.68 12.00 7.64
C ARG A 19 -2.39 12.00 8.99
N ALA A 20 -3.18 13.02 9.29
CA ALA A 20 -3.98 13.07 10.51
C ALA A 20 -5.06 11.98 10.52
N ALA A 21 -5.74 11.78 9.39
CA ALA A 21 -6.75 10.75 9.25
C ALA A 21 -6.17 9.34 9.41
N THR A 22 -5.00 9.06 8.83
CA THR A 22 -4.30 7.79 9.02
C THR A 22 -4.09 7.49 10.51
N ARG A 23 -3.56 8.46 11.28
CA ARG A 23 -3.38 8.30 12.72
C ARG A 23 -4.69 8.10 13.48
N VAL A 24 -5.74 8.85 13.12
CA VAL A 24 -7.05 8.75 13.78
C VAL A 24 -7.71 7.41 13.49
N PHE A 25 -7.69 6.95 12.24
CA PHE A 25 -8.24 5.65 11.85
C PHE A 25 -7.49 4.49 12.50
N ALA A 26 -6.16 4.54 12.52
CA ALA A 26 -5.35 3.51 13.16
C ALA A 26 -5.60 3.37 14.66
N ARG A 27 -5.86 4.49 15.36
CA ARG A 27 -6.05 4.49 16.82
C ARG A 27 -7.47 4.17 17.27
N ASN A 28 -8.46 4.73 16.58
CA ASN A 28 -9.85 4.68 17.00
C ASN A 28 -10.69 3.65 16.20
N GLY A 29 -10.14 3.14 15.10
CA GLY A 29 -10.87 2.44 14.06
C GLY A 29 -11.63 3.40 13.14
N TYR A 30 -11.81 3.01 11.90
CA TYR A 30 -12.52 3.82 10.91
C TYR A 30 -13.96 4.15 11.35
N PHE A 31 -14.72 3.14 11.80
CA PHE A 31 -16.14 3.34 12.14
C PHE A 31 -16.35 4.27 13.32
N ASN A 32 -15.48 4.23 14.32
CA ASN A 32 -15.58 5.08 15.52
C ASN A 32 -15.01 6.49 15.31
N SER A 33 -14.27 6.74 14.23
CA SER A 33 -13.65 8.03 13.96
C SER A 33 -14.66 9.01 13.37
N LYS A 34 -14.56 10.28 13.79
CA LYS A 34 -15.34 11.40 13.25
C LYS A 34 -14.44 12.36 12.46
N VAL A 35 -15.02 13.09 11.50
CA VAL A 35 -14.29 14.13 10.73
C VAL A 35 -13.74 15.21 11.67
N ALA A 36 -14.46 15.52 12.75
CA ALA A 36 -14.00 16.46 13.78
C ALA A 36 -12.72 16.00 14.49
N ASP A 37 -12.52 14.68 14.68
CA ASP A 37 -11.29 14.13 15.28
C ASP A 37 -10.11 14.29 14.31
N ILE A 38 -10.35 14.10 13.01
CA ILE A 38 -9.36 14.30 11.95
C ILE A 38 -8.98 15.78 11.85
N ALA A 39 -9.97 16.69 11.87
CA ALA A 39 -9.75 18.14 11.83
C ALA A 39 -8.88 18.59 13.01
N ARG A 40 -9.22 18.13 14.23
CA ARG A 40 -8.43 18.41 15.45
C ARG A 40 -6.99 17.86 15.33
N ALA A 41 -6.81 16.64 14.82
CA ALA A 41 -5.50 16.03 14.66
C ALA A 41 -4.65 16.68 13.54
N ALA A 42 -5.30 17.34 12.59
CA ALA A 42 -4.67 18.10 11.50
C ALA A 42 -4.43 19.57 11.82
N ASP A 43 -4.88 20.04 13.00
CA ASP A 43 -4.88 21.44 13.42
C ASP A 43 -5.59 22.36 12.41
N VAL A 44 -6.81 21.97 12.03
CA VAL A 44 -7.68 22.74 11.14
C VAL A 44 -9.12 22.76 11.67
N ALA A 45 -9.93 23.72 11.21
CA ALA A 45 -11.36 23.71 11.47
C ALA A 45 -12.07 22.60 10.67
N ASP A 46 -13.15 22.03 11.20
CA ASP A 46 -13.96 20.98 10.55
C ASP A 46 -14.35 21.37 9.11
N GLY A 47 -14.81 22.61 8.92
CA GLY A 47 -15.15 23.12 7.59
C GLY A 47 -13.97 23.11 6.61
N THR A 48 -12.73 23.15 7.10
CA THR A 48 -11.53 23.05 6.25
C THR A 48 -11.39 21.66 5.68
N VAL A 49 -11.69 20.60 6.44
CA VAL A 49 -11.64 19.21 5.94
C VAL A 49 -12.65 19.03 4.79
N TYR A 50 -13.86 19.57 4.94
CA TYR A 50 -14.89 19.50 3.90
C TYR A 50 -14.59 20.31 2.63
N LEU A 51 -13.61 21.21 2.65
CA LEU A 51 -13.11 21.85 1.43
C LEU A 51 -12.27 20.90 0.55
N TYR A 52 -11.73 19.83 1.13
CA TYR A 52 -10.84 18.88 0.43
C TYR A 52 -11.49 17.50 0.22
N PHE A 53 -12.40 17.11 1.10
CA PHE A 53 -13.02 15.76 1.10
C PHE A 53 -14.50 15.86 1.44
N LYS A 54 -15.33 15.23 0.64
CA LYS A 54 -16.80 15.25 0.81
C LYS A 54 -17.26 14.36 1.97
N SER A 55 -16.49 13.35 2.31
CA SER A 55 -16.85 12.36 3.32
C SER A 55 -15.62 11.72 3.98
N LYS A 56 -15.83 11.07 5.12
CA LYS A 56 -14.83 10.22 5.79
C LYS A 56 -14.38 9.06 4.90
N GLU A 57 -15.30 8.54 4.10
CA GLU A 57 -15.04 7.48 3.12
C GLU A 57 -14.07 7.96 2.02
N GLU A 58 -14.29 9.15 1.45
CA GLU A 58 -13.36 9.75 0.47
C GLU A 58 -11.97 9.98 1.05
N ILE A 59 -11.85 10.30 2.34
CA ILE A 59 -10.55 10.41 3.02
C ILE A 59 -9.85 9.05 3.05
N LEU A 60 -10.55 7.98 3.44
CA LEU A 60 -9.99 6.63 3.50
C LEU A 60 -9.54 6.15 2.11
N HIS A 61 -10.38 6.34 1.09
CA HIS A 61 -10.04 6.05 -0.31
C HIS A 61 -8.80 6.83 -0.76
N SER A 62 -8.74 8.13 -0.45
CA SER A 62 -7.59 8.96 -0.83
C SER A 62 -6.28 8.53 -0.15
N ILE A 63 -6.32 8.03 1.09
CA ILE A 63 -5.15 7.45 1.76
C ILE A 63 -4.66 6.23 0.97
N PHE A 64 -5.56 5.34 0.59
CA PHE A 64 -5.22 4.15 -0.18
C PHE A 64 -4.67 4.51 -1.56
N ASP A 65 -5.42 5.25 -2.36
CA ASP A 65 -5.06 5.59 -3.74
C ASP A 65 -3.71 6.29 -3.83
N GLN A 66 -3.47 7.26 -2.94
CA GLN A 66 -2.19 7.96 -2.90
C GLN A 66 -1.03 7.00 -2.60
N ASN A 67 -1.17 6.17 -1.57
CA ASN A 67 -0.11 5.24 -1.18
C ASN A 67 0.13 4.15 -2.23
N MET A 68 -0.92 3.64 -2.87
CA MET A 68 -0.79 2.68 -3.98
C MET A 68 -0.11 3.30 -5.19
N ALA A 69 -0.51 4.50 -5.61
CA ALA A 69 0.12 5.21 -6.73
C ALA A 69 1.60 5.49 -6.47
N GLU A 70 1.96 5.90 -5.25
CA GLU A 70 3.36 6.09 -4.85
C GLU A 70 4.15 4.78 -4.83
N ALA A 71 3.57 3.69 -4.31
CA ALA A 71 4.21 2.37 -4.29
C ALA A 71 4.49 1.87 -5.71
N ILE A 72 3.50 1.94 -6.61
CA ILE A 72 3.62 1.52 -8.00
C ILE A 72 4.65 2.37 -8.74
N THR A 73 4.60 3.69 -8.59
CA THR A 73 5.54 4.62 -9.22
C THR A 73 6.97 4.37 -8.75
N SER A 74 7.17 4.23 -7.45
CA SER A 74 8.47 3.91 -6.85
C SER A 74 8.97 2.54 -7.29
N GLY A 75 8.08 1.54 -7.29
CA GLY A 75 8.40 0.19 -7.75
C GLY A 75 8.86 0.16 -9.20
N ARG A 76 8.11 0.78 -10.11
CA ARG A 76 8.48 0.87 -11.54
C ARG A 76 9.83 1.56 -11.74
N LYS A 77 10.08 2.65 -11.00
CA LYS A 77 11.37 3.35 -11.07
C LYS A 77 12.52 2.48 -10.59
N LEU A 78 12.31 1.75 -9.48
CA LEU A 78 13.32 0.90 -8.86
C LEU A 78 13.76 -0.26 -9.74
N ILE A 79 12.81 -0.88 -10.48
CA ILE A 79 13.09 -2.05 -11.31
C ILE A 79 13.49 -1.69 -12.76
N LYS A 80 13.39 -0.42 -13.16
CA LYS A 80 13.61 0.01 -14.56
C LYS A 80 14.96 -0.38 -15.12
N ALA A 81 16.01 -0.34 -14.30
CA ALA A 81 17.38 -0.65 -14.69
C ALA A 81 17.77 -2.13 -14.50
N LEU A 82 16.87 -2.95 -13.94
CA LEU A 82 17.13 -4.34 -13.66
C LEU A 82 16.67 -5.22 -14.84
N SER A 83 17.50 -6.20 -15.20
CA SER A 83 17.18 -7.19 -16.23
C SER A 83 16.71 -8.53 -15.65
N ASP A 84 17.18 -8.92 -14.46
CA ASP A 84 16.80 -10.19 -13.82
C ASP A 84 15.42 -10.09 -13.15
N PRO A 85 14.43 -10.90 -13.59
CA PRO A 85 13.11 -10.93 -12.98
C PRO A 85 13.10 -11.33 -11.49
N ARG A 86 14.07 -12.15 -11.04
CA ARG A 86 14.21 -12.50 -9.62
C ARG A 86 14.56 -11.26 -8.79
N GLU A 87 15.51 -10.47 -9.27
CA GLU A 87 15.91 -9.25 -8.58
C GLU A 87 14.80 -8.20 -8.61
N LYS A 88 14.05 -8.08 -9.70
CA LYS A 88 12.87 -7.21 -9.77
C LYS A 88 11.85 -7.56 -8.68
N LEU A 89 11.50 -8.84 -8.52
CA LEU A 89 10.57 -9.27 -7.48
C LEU A 89 11.13 -9.03 -6.08
N ARG A 90 12.42 -9.30 -5.83
CA ARG A 90 13.06 -9.00 -4.54
C ARG A 90 12.96 -7.53 -4.17
N ARG A 91 13.21 -6.63 -5.13
CA ARG A 91 13.12 -5.18 -4.91
C ARG A 91 11.71 -4.72 -4.62
N ILE A 92 10.72 -5.24 -5.34
CA ILE A 92 9.31 -4.91 -5.06
C ILE A 92 8.87 -5.45 -3.70
N ALA A 93 9.24 -6.68 -3.34
CA ALA A 93 8.93 -7.25 -2.04
C ALA A 93 9.53 -6.45 -0.87
N ARG A 94 10.80 -6.02 -1.00
CA ARG A 94 11.43 -5.16 -0.01
C ARG A 94 10.74 -3.81 0.11
N LEU A 95 10.48 -3.13 -1.02
CA LEU A 95 9.77 -1.85 -1.04
C LEU A 95 8.39 -1.95 -0.37
N HIS A 96 7.67 -3.06 -0.61
CA HIS A 96 6.36 -3.31 0.03
C HIS A 96 6.46 -3.30 1.56
N LEU A 97 7.35 -4.12 2.11
CA LEU A 97 7.50 -4.23 3.57
C LEU A 97 8.21 -3.02 4.19
N GLU A 98 9.13 -2.38 3.49
CA GLU A 98 9.77 -1.14 3.92
C GLU A 98 8.74 -0.01 4.10
N ARG A 99 7.86 0.18 3.13
CA ARG A 99 6.83 1.24 3.19
C ARG A 99 5.86 1.03 4.36
N LEU A 100 5.37 -0.20 4.55
CA LEU A 100 4.49 -0.52 5.67
C LEU A 100 5.24 -0.46 7.02
N GLY A 101 6.50 -0.89 7.05
CA GLY A 101 7.34 -0.85 8.25
C GLY A 101 7.76 0.56 8.66
N ALA A 102 7.76 1.53 7.73
CA ALA A 102 8.07 2.93 7.99
C ALA A 102 6.93 3.69 8.69
N ASP A 103 5.67 3.27 8.52
CA ASP A 103 4.49 3.91 9.11
C ASP A 103 3.50 2.85 9.62
N ARG A 104 3.55 2.59 10.95
CA ARG A 104 2.70 1.60 11.59
C ARG A 104 1.22 1.98 11.53
N ASP A 105 0.88 3.24 11.65
CA ASP A 105 -0.51 3.71 11.56
C ASP A 105 -1.06 3.43 10.14
N LEU A 106 -0.25 3.66 9.12
CA LEU A 106 -0.60 3.32 7.74
C LEU A 106 -0.78 1.80 7.56
N ALA A 107 0.12 0.98 8.12
CA ALA A 107 0.01 -0.47 8.06
C ALA A 107 -1.28 -0.96 8.73
N VAL A 108 -1.68 -0.40 9.88
CA VAL A 108 -2.95 -0.72 10.54
C VAL A 108 -4.14 -0.37 9.64
N VAL A 109 -4.13 0.82 9.03
CA VAL A 109 -5.22 1.20 8.10
C VAL A 109 -5.33 0.21 6.95
N PHE A 110 -4.22 -0.20 6.34
CA PHE A 110 -4.22 -1.13 5.21
C PHE A 110 -4.60 -2.56 5.60
N GLN A 111 -4.15 -3.05 6.76
CA GLN A 111 -4.36 -4.44 7.15
C GLN A 111 -5.67 -4.68 7.89
N VAL A 112 -6.20 -3.67 8.58
CA VAL A 112 -7.38 -3.82 9.44
C VAL A 112 -8.56 -3.03 8.91
N GLU A 113 -8.42 -1.71 8.77
CA GLU A 113 -9.55 -0.83 8.51
C GLU A 113 -10.15 -1.02 7.12
N LEU A 114 -9.31 -1.22 6.11
CA LEU A 114 -9.76 -1.46 4.74
C LEU A 114 -10.43 -2.82 4.56
N ARG A 115 -10.03 -3.80 5.37
CA ARG A 115 -10.60 -5.15 5.33
C ARG A 115 -11.84 -5.32 6.19
N GLY A 116 -12.17 -4.34 7.01
CA GLY A 116 -13.33 -4.36 7.90
C GLY A 116 -14.69 -4.32 7.19
N SER A 117 -14.73 -4.14 5.85
CA SER A 117 -15.97 -4.05 5.07
C SER A 117 -15.80 -4.66 3.69
N THR A 118 -16.74 -5.54 3.29
CA THR A 118 -16.82 -6.10 1.93
C THR A 118 -16.93 -5.00 0.88
N LYS A 119 -17.71 -3.96 1.14
CA LYS A 119 -17.86 -2.79 0.28
C LYS A 119 -16.51 -2.11 0.02
N PHE A 120 -15.72 -1.86 1.07
CA PHE A 120 -14.39 -1.29 0.91
C PHE A 120 -13.48 -2.21 0.11
N MET A 121 -13.50 -3.52 0.39
CA MET A 121 -12.71 -4.48 -0.35
C MET A 121 -13.05 -4.51 -1.85
N GLU A 122 -14.32 -4.40 -2.21
CA GLU A 122 -14.75 -4.34 -3.62
C GLU A 122 -14.29 -3.04 -4.30
N GLU A 123 -14.44 -1.90 -3.64
CA GLU A 123 -14.04 -0.59 -4.16
C GLU A 123 -12.51 -0.46 -4.26
N PHE A 124 -11.76 -1.01 -3.30
CA PHE A 124 -10.28 -1.01 -3.30
C PHE A 124 -9.68 -1.94 -4.35
N SER A 125 -10.33 -3.06 -4.64
CA SER A 125 -9.82 -4.00 -5.64
C SER A 125 -9.91 -3.45 -7.08
N ALA A 126 -10.64 -2.34 -7.28
CA ALA A 126 -11.03 -1.91 -8.62
C ALA A 126 -9.91 -1.23 -9.44
N ALA A 127 -8.97 -0.49 -8.83
CA ALA A 127 -7.96 0.23 -9.62
C ALA A 127 -6.52 0.07 -9.10
N GLY A 128 -6.18 0.72 -7.97
CA GLY A 128 -4.79 0.77 -7.50
C GLY A 128 -4.23 -0.60 -7.11
N PHE A 129 -5.03 -1.42 -6.43
CA PHE A 129 -4.62 -2.77 -6.05
C PHE A 129 -4.47 -3.70 -7.27
N ALA A 130 -5.40 -3.62 -8.23
CA ALA A 130 -5.30 -4.37 -9.47
C ALA A 130 -4.04 -3.99 -10.26
N GLU A 131 -3.68 -2.70 -10.31
CA GLU A 131 -2.46 -2.22 -10.97
C GLU A 131 -1.18 -2.72 -10.27
N TYR A 132 -1.18 -2.79 -8.94
CA TYR A 132 -0.06 -3.36 -8.19
C TYR A 132 0.12 -4.86 -8.47
N LEU A 133 -0.96 -5.63 -8.46
CA LEU A 133 -0.92 -7.05 -8.83
C LEU A 133 -0.50 -7.27 -10.29
N ASP A 134 -0.92 -6.40 -11.20
CA ASP A 134 -0.50 -6.42 -12.61
C ASP A 134 1.01 -6.16 -12.76
N LEU A 135 1.57 -5.26 -11.95
CA LEU A 135 3.03 -5.05 -11.92
C LEU A 135 3.78 -6.34 -11.56
N LEU A 136 3.36 -7.05 -10.51
CA LEU A 136 3.95 -8.35 -10.13
C LEU A 136 3.76 -9.39 -11.23
N CYS A 137 2.56 -9.47 -11.80
CA CYS A 137 2.22 -10.41 -12.87
C CYS A 137 3.13 -10.21 -14.10
N LYS A 138 3.34 -8.98 -14.53
CA LYS A 138 4.21 -8.65 -15.67
C LYS A 138 5.67 -9.06 -15.43
N ILE A 139 6.19 -8.88 -14.22
CA ILE A 139 7.54 -9.33 -13.87
C ILE A 139 7.62 -10.85 -13.92
N PHE A 140 6.58 -11.53 -13.41
CA PHE A 140 6.53 -12.99 -13.45
C PHE A 140 6.45 -13.53 -14.89
N GLU A 141 5.59 -12.96 -15.73
CA GLU A 141 5.50 -13.31 -17.15
C GLU A 141 6.80 -13.04 -17.92
N GLU A 142 7.53 -11.97 -17.59
CA GLU A 142 8.86 -11.71 -18.12
C GLU A 142 9.83 -12.85 -17.77
N GLY A 143 9.82 -13.31 -16.51
CA GLY A 143 10.62 -14.45 -16.06
C GLY A 143 10.24 -15.76 -16.72
N GLN A 144 8.97 -15.99 -17.02
CA GLN A 144 8.51 -17.15 -17.78
C GLN A 144 8.98 -17.11 -19.24
N ARG A 145 8.94 -15.94 -19.88
CA ARG A 145 9.44 -15.77 -21.26
C ARG A 145 10.95 -16.01 -21.33
N SER A 146 11.70 -15.54 -20.34
CA SER A 146 13.18 -15.73 -20.26
C SER A 146 13.59 -17.08 -19.66
N ARG A 147 12.64 -17.98 -19.35
CA ARG A 147 12.89 -19.31 -18.75
C ARG A 147 13.54 -19.26 -17.36
N VAL A 148 13.40 -18.13 -16.66
CA VAL A 148 13.82 -17.98 -15.26
C VAL A 148 12.79 -18.58 -14.32
N PHE A 149 11.50 -18.47 -14.68
CA PHE A 149 10.38 -19.01 -13.93
C PHE A 149 9.66 -20.12 -14.70
N ARG A 150 9.06 -21.04 -13.95
CA ARG A 150 8.25 -22.15 -14.44
C ARG A 150 7.08 -21.65 -15.30
N LYS A 151 6.93 -22.22 -16.49
CA LYS A 151 5.89 -21.83 -17.46
C LYS A 151 4.52 -22.45 -17.19
N ASP A 152 4.48 -23.53 -16.41
CA ASP A 152 3.25 -24.23 -16.03
C ASP A 152 2.44 -23.50 -14.95
N LEU A 153 3.02 -22.49 -14.30
CA LEU A 153 2.37 -21.71 -13.26
C LEU A 153 1.55 -20.56 -13.85
N ASN A 154 0.36 -20.35 -13.31
CA ASN A 154 -0.46 -19.20 -13.68
C ASN A 154 0.08 -17.92 -13.04
N ALA A 155 0.59 -16.99 -13.84
CA ALA A 155 1.23 -15.76 -13.40
C ALA A 155 0.34 -14.91 -12.47
N LYS A 156 -0.97 -14.83 -12.76
CA LYS A 156 -1.93 -14.07 -11.92
C LYS A 156 -2.11 -14.70 -10.54
N VAL A 157 -2.14 -16.03 -10.48
CA VAL A 157 -2.27 -16.76 -9.20
C VAL A 157 -1.01 -16.60 -8.37
N VAL A 158 0.15 -16.80 -8.98
CA VAL A 158 1.45 -16.71 -8.30
C VAL A 158 1.70 -15.29 -7.77
N SER A 159 1.31 -14.26 -8.53
CA SER A 159 1.41 -12.86 -8.08
C SER A 159 0.54 -12.59 -6.84
N LYS A 160 -0.65 -13.18 -6.76
CA LYS A 160 -1.50 -13.09 -5.57
C LYS A 160 -0.92 -13.86 -4.37
N ILE A 161 -0.28 -15.01 -4.62
CA ILE A 161 0.40 -15.78 -3.56
C ILE A 161 1.55 -14.95 -2.97
N LEU A 162 2.38 -14.34 -3.82
CA LEU A 162 3.47 -13.47 -3.35
C LEU A 162 2.93 -12.28 -2.56
N PHE A 163 1.91 -11.60 -3.09
CA PHE A 163 1.26 -10.49 -2.39
C PHE A 163 0.75 -10.95 -1.02
N GLY A 164 0.00 -12.06 -0.96
CA GLY A 164 -0.57 -12.57 0.29
C GLY A 164 0.50 -12.95 1.31
N ALA A 165 1.63 -13.51 0.87
CA ALA A 165 2.74 -13.83 1.78
C ALA A 165 3.37 -12.57 2.39
N LEU A 166 3.62 -11.53 1.58
CA LEU A 166 4.15 -10.24 2.08
C LEU A 166 3.17 -9.54 3.00
N ASP A 167 1.92 -9.54 2.61
CA ASP A 167 0.83 -8.89 3.31
C ASP A 167 0.55 -9.53 4.68
N GLU A 168 0.64 -10.87 4.78
CA GLU A 168 0.57 -11.57 6.06
C GLU A 168 1.75 -11.22 6.99
N MET A 169 2.96 -10.99 6.45
CA MET A 169 4.08 -10.51 7.27
C MET A 169 3.77 -9.14 7.89
N ALA A 170 3.12 -8.24 7.14
CA ALA A 170 2.70 -6.94 7.67
C ALA A 170 1.60 -7.08 8.73
N THR A 171 0.61 -7.96 8.51
CA THR A 171 -0.45 -8.27 9.47
C THR A 171 0.13 -8.77 10.79
N ASN A 172 1.01 -9.78 10.74
CA ASN A 172 1.67 -10.31 11.92
C ASN A 172 2.52 -9.26 12.65
N TRP A 173 3.17 -8.37 11.90
CA TRP A 173 3.98 -7.30 12.48
C TRP A 173 3.15 -6.30 13.28
N ILE A 174 1.96 -5.89 12.79
CA ILE A 174 1.09 -4.95 13.51
C ILE A 174 0.44 -5.55 14.75
N ILE A 175 0.18 -6.86 14.77
CA ILE A 175 -0.41 -7.54 15.94
C ILE A 175 0.65 -8.05 16.91
N SER A 176 1.92 -8.13 16.49
CA SER A 176 3.02 -8.58 17.33
C SER A 176 3.38 -7.53 18.38
N HIS A 177 3.60 -7.97 19.60
CA HIS A 177 4.18 -7.15 20.68
C HIS A 177 5.72 -7.06 20.60
N ARG A 178 6.35 -7.74 19.62
CA ARG A 178 7.81 -7.73 19.43
C ARG A 178 8.21 -6.53 18.58
N ASN A 179 9.25 -5.82 19.01
CA ASN A 179 9.82 -4.73 18.22
C ASN A 179 10.88 -5.30 17.27
N TYR A 180 10.51 -5.49 15.99
CA TYR A 180 11.44 -5.89 14.95
C TYR A 180 11.17 -5.09 13.66
N LYS A 181 12.17 -4.99 12.80
CA LYS A 181 12.02 -4.35 11.47
C LYS A 181 11.27 -5.29 10.54
N LEU A 182 10.26 -4.77 9.88
CA LEU A 182 9.44 -5.55 8.95
C LEU A 182 10.17 -5.86 7.63
N GLU A 183 10.96 -4.92 7.12
CA GLU A 183 11.66 -5.01 5.83
C GLU A 183 12.45 -6.32 5.63
N PRO A 184 13.25 -6.83 6.60
CA PRO A 184 14.04 -8.05 6.39
C PRO A 184 13.19 -9.30 6.15
N MET A 185 11.91 -9.29 6.50
CA MET A 185 11.02 -10.42 6.23
C MET A 185 10.80 -10.64 4.72
N ALA A 186 11.01 -9.61 3.91
CA ALA A 186 10.95 -9.73 2.46
C ALA A 186 11.95 -10.75 1.92
N ASP A 187 13.15 -10.82 2.49
CA ASP A 187 14.18 -11.74 2.02
C ASP A 187 13.79 -13.19 2.28
N VAL A 188 13.23 -13.46 3.47
CA VAL A 188 12.76 -14.81 3.85
C VAL A 188 11.60 -15.24 2.94
N VAL A 189 10.61 -14.35 2.73
CA VAL A 189 9.49 -14.63 1.82
C VAL A 189 10.00 -14.90 0.41
N MET A 190 10.93 -14.08 -0.08
CA MET A 190 11.46 -14.22 -1.43
C MET A 190 12.34 -15.45 -1.61
N GLU A 191 13.05 -15.89 -0.59
CA GLU A 191 13.80 -17.15 -0.66
C GLU A 191 12.86 -18.34 -0.84
N VAL A 192 11.85 -18.46 0.01
CA VAL A 192 10.86 -19.54 -0.09
C VAL A 192 10.09 -19.47 -1.41
N PHE A 193 9.65 -18.28 -1.80
CA PHE A 193 8.86 -18.09 -3.02
C PHE A 193 9.68 -18.45 -4.27
N LEU A 194 10.89 -17.94 -4.41
CA LEU A 194 11.71 -18.16 -5.61
C LEU A 194 12.10 -19.63 -5.77
N ASN A 195 12.37 -20.35 -4.68
CA ASN A 195 12.66 -21.80 -4.74
C ASN A 195 11.46 -22.61 -5.25
N GLY A 196 10.22 -22.14 -5.02
CA GLY A 196 9.02 -22.80 -5.53
C GLY A 196 8.66 -22.48 -6.99
N VAL A 197 9.13 -21.35 -7.52
CA VAL A 197 8.73 -20.85 -8.85
C VAL A 197 9.85 -20.83 -9.90
N SER A 198 11.11 -21.07 -9.50
CA SER A 198 12.24 -21.15 -10.44
C SER A 198 12.09 -22.34 -11.36
N ALA A 199 12.50 -22.19 -12.64
CA ALA A 199 12.70 -23.32 -13.53
C ALA A 199 13.94 -24.13 -13.08
N GLU A 200 13.91 -25.43 -13.28
CA GLU A 200 15.06 -26.32 -13.12
C GLU A 200 16.14 -26.02 -14.16
#